data_47400afc03a60a9e89df15a490607fbb
#
_entry.id   47400afc03a60a9e89df15a490607fbb
#
_cell.length_a   1.000
_cell.length_b   1.000
_cell.length_c   1.000
_cell.angle_alpha   90.00
_cell.angle_beta   90.00
_cell.angle_gamma   90.00
#
_symmetry.space_group_name_H-M   'P 1'
#
loop_
_entity.id
_entity.type
_entity.pdbx_description
1 polymer ?
#
loop_
_entity_poly.entity_id
_entity_poly.type
_entity_poly.pdbx_seq_one_letter_code
_entity_poly.pdbx_strand_id
1 'polypeptide(L)'
;MKTTWTPSIIVSTLVVLLVAICLPGTSAREPRANRAAVDRTREQVKMLDDIYKVTVVLITQHYVKTEDDLPAGTAAKALFAAIKEKGWHEVNLLDATGEPYNDENTPTDSFDVEAVKSLKGGATFVDSVIVRDGKKYLRAATPIPVVLEKCTMCHENYKSAKEGEPIGILSYTVPIK
;
A
#
# COMPACT_ATOMS: atom_id res chain seq x y z
N MET A 1 -77.26 -18.32 50.55
CA MET A 1 -76.90 -17.71 49.24
C MET A 1 -75.74 -16.82 49.46
N LYS A 2 -74.50 -17.25 49.05
CA LYS A 2 -73.25 -16.51 49.18
C LYS A 2 -72.71 -16.33 47.76
N THR A 3 -72.80 -15.10 47.27
CA THR A 3 -72.26 -14.67 45.99
C THR A 3 -70.77 -14.32 46.16
N THR A 4 -69.89 -15.08 45.55
CA THR A 4 -68.46 -14.81 45.51
C THR A 4 -68.15 -13.99 44.29
N TRP A 5 -67.56 -12.83 44.49
CA TRP A 5 -67.14 -11.88 43.51
C TRP A 5 -65.63 -12.08 43.21
N THR A 6 -65.27 -12.44 41.96
CA THR A 6 -63.87 -12.58 41.52
C THR A 6 -63.42 -11.30 40.83
N PRO A 7 -62.27 -10.70 41.20
CA PRO A 7 -61.77 -9.55 40.47
C PRO A 7 -60.98 -10.03 39.25
N SER A 8 -61.35 -9.53 38.07
CA SER A 8 -60.57 -9.64 36.82
C SER A 8 -59.31 -8.78 36.90
N ILE A 9 -58.17 -9.43 36.81
CA ILE A 9 -56.86 -8.74 36.68
C ILE A 9 -56.66 -8.44 35.20
N ILE A 10 -56.72 -7.14 34.83
CA ILE A 10 -56.32 -6.67 33.49
C ILE A 10 -54.83 -6.52 33.48
N VAL A 11 -54.13 -7.44 32.82
CA VAL A 11 -52.70 -7.35 32.55
C VAL A 11 -52.51 -6.44 31.33
N SER A 12 -52.14 -5.15 31.56
CA SER A 12 -51.74 -4.23 30.52
C SER A 12 -50.30 -4.55 30.10
N THR A 13 -50.15 -5.23 28.97
CA THR A 13 -48.85 -5.46 28.32
C THR A 13 -48.41 -4.17 27.63
N LEU A 14 -47.47 -3.48 28.29
CA LEU A 14 -46.77 -2.31 27.71
C LEU A 14 -45.75 -2.79 26.68
N VAL A 15 -46.08 -2.73 25.39
CA VAL A 15 -45.14 -3.02 24.30
C VAL A 15 -44.25 -1.79 24.15
N VAL A 16 -43.02 -1.84 24.68
CA VAL A 16 -41.99 -0.81 24.43
C VAL A 16 -41.41 -1.08 23.03
N LEU A 17 -41.83 -0.27 22.07
CA LEU A 17 -41.26 -0.26 20.71
C LEU A 17 -39.89 0.43 20.78
N LEU A 18 -38.82 -0.36 20.81
CA LEU A 18 -37.43 0.13 20.67
C LEU A 18 -37.20 0.51 19.19
N VAL A 19 -37.42 1.77 18.87
CA VAL A 19 -37.01 2.35 17.58
C VAL A 19 -35.49 2.51 17.64
N ALA A 20 -34.76 1.60 17.03
CA ALA A 20 -33.33 1.75 16.78
C ALA A 20 -33.13 2.86 15.76
N ILE A 21 -32.82 4.07 16.25
CA ILE A 21 -32.39 5.18 15.40
C ILE A 21 -31.02 4.84 14.88
N CYS A 22 -30.94 4.28 13.66
CA CYS A 22 -29.71 4.23 12.89
C CYS A 22 -29.27 5.67 12.58
N LEU A 23 -28.44 6.25 13.45
CA LEU A 23 -27.74 7.49 13.15
C LEU A 23 -26.82 7.19 11.96
N PRO A 24 -26.95 7.89 10.81
CA PRO A 24 -25.95 7.79 9.75
C PRO A 24 -24.61 8.17 10.35
N GLY A 25 -23.65 7.24 10.34
CA GLY A 25 -22.29 7.50 10.76
C GLY A 25 -21.79 8.73 10.00
N THR A 26 -21.66 9.86 10.70
CA THR A 26 -20.99 11.05 10.16
C THR A 26 -19.54 10.66 9.96
N SER A 27 -19.21 10.25 8.72
CA SER A 27 -17.83 10.11 8.28
C SER A 27 -17.20 11.48 8.48
N ALA A 28 -16.42 11.63 9.53
CA ALA A 28 -15.77 12.89 9.86
C ALA A 28 -14.87 13.26 8.68
N ARG A 29 -15.32 14.23 7.87
CA ARG A 29 -14.54 14.73 6.73
C ARG A 29 -13.22 15.26 7.26
N GLU A 30 -12.11 14.62 6.89
CA GLU A 30 -10.78 15.08 7.33
C GLU A 30 -10.62 16.60 7.13
N PRO A 31 -10.01 17.32 8.09
CA PRO A 31 -9.78 18.75 7.95
C PRO A 31 -9.07 19.08 6.64
N ARG A 32 -9.45 20.16 5.97
CA ARG A 32 -8.92 20.58 4.66
C ARG A 32 -7.39 20.67 4.65
N ALA A 33 -6.77 21.09 5.76
CA ALA A 33 -5.32 21.15 5.94
C ALA A 33 -4.67 19.75 5.85
N ASN A 34 -5.29 18.73 6.46
CA ASN A 34 -4.78 17.36 6.40
C ASN A 34 -4.83 16.78 4.98
N ARG A 35 -5.89 17.08 4.21
CA ARG A 35 -5.99 16.64 2.81
C ARG A 35 -4.91 17.28 1.96
N ALA A 36 -4.70 18.59 2.07
CA ALA A 36 -3.65 19.26 1.32
C ALA A 36 -2.24 18.72 1.64
N ALA A 37 -1.98 18.32 2.90
CA ALA A 37 -0.72 17.67 3.28
C ALA A 37 -0.60 16.28 2.64
N VAL A 38 -1.66 15.48 2.66
CA VAL A 38 -1.69 14.17 1.98
C VAL A 38 -1.42 14.32 0.48
N ASP A 39 -2.09 15.28 -0.18
CA ASP A 39 -1.94 15.50 -1.62
C ASP A 39 -0.49 15.92 -1.97
N ARG A 40 0.11 16.83 -1.18
CA ARG A 40 1.54 17.16 -1.36
C ARG A 40 2.43 15.93 -1.19
N THR A 41 2.14 15.07 -0.23
CA THR A 41 2.93 13.85 -0.01
C THR A 41 2.75 12.86 -1.16
N ARG A 42 1.57 12.76 -1.77
CA ARG A 42 1.34 11.98 -3.00
C ARG A 42 2.20 12.47 -4.16
N GLU A 43 2.24 13.77 -4.38
CA GLU A 43 3.10 14.37 -5.42
C GLU A 43 4.59 14.14 -5.12
N GLN A 44 4.99 14.20 -3.86
CA GLN A 44 6.34 13.85 -3.44
C GLN A 44 6.67 12.38 -3.74
N VAL A 45 5.75 11.44 -3.49
CA VAL A 45 5.95 10.02 -3.83
C VAL A 45 6.13 9.84 -5.33
N LYS A 46 5.30 10.48 -6.18
CA LYS A 46 5.44 10.40 -7.65
C LYS A 46 6.80 10.90 -8.12
N MET A 47 7.25 12.04 -7.60
CA MET A 47 8.57 12.58 -7.93
C MET A 47 9.70 11.62 -7.52
N LEU A 48 9.63 11.03 -6.32
CA LEU A 48 10.61 10.07 -5.85
C LEU A 48 10.59 8.78 -6.69
N ASP A 49 9.41 8.31 -7.06
CA ASP A 49 9.22 7.15 -7.91
C ASP A 49 9.90 7.33 -9.28
N ASP A 50 9.68 8.46 -9.93
CA ASP A 50 10.34 8.80 -11.19
C ASP A 50 11.87 8.85 -11.03
N ILE A 51 12.38 9.50 -10.00
CA ILE A 51 13.81 9.59 -9.73
C ILE A 51 14.42 8.20 -9.53
N TYR A 52 13.81 7.36 -8.70
CA TYR A 52 14.34 6.03 -8.41
C TYR A 52 14.29 5.11 -9.61
N LYS A 53 13.17 5.07 -10.34
CA LYS A 53 13.04 4.25 -11.54
C LYS A 53 14.01 4.66 -12.64
N VAL A 54 14.12 5.95 -12.93
CA VAL A 54 15.11 6.48 -13.90
C VAL A 54 16.53 6.12 -13.46
N THR A 55 16.85 6.26 -12.17
CA THR A 55 18.18 5.90 -11.65
C THR A 55 18.49 4.43 -11.86
N VAL A 56 17.57 3.53 -11.52
CA VAL A 56 17.73 2.07 -11.72
C VAL A 56 17.89 1.73 -13.20
N VAL A 57 17.10 2.33 -14.09
CA VAL A 57 17.20 2.13 -15.54
C VAL A 57 18.57 2.59 -16.06
N LEU A 58 19.05 3.78 -15.65
CA LEU A 58 20.36 4.28 -16.07
C LEU A 58 21.51 3.40 -15.56
N ILE A 59 21.44 2.93 -14.31
CA ILE A 59 22.43 1.98 -13.76
C ILE A 59 22.42 0.70 -14.60
N THR A 60 21.26 0.12 -14.83
CA THR A 60 21.12 -1.11 -15.63
C THR A 60 21.65 -0.93 -17.04
N GLN A 61 21.34 0.19 -17.70
CA GLN A 61 21.72 0.46 -19.08
C GLN A 61 23.23 0.69 -19.24
N HIS A 62 23.85 1.45 -18.33
CA HIS A 62 25.20 1.95 -18.54
C HIS A 62 26.27 1.21 -17.75
N TYR A 63 25.94 0.65 -16.60
CA TYR A 63 26.92 0.04 -15.68
C TYR A 63 26.81 -1.49 -15.59
N VAL A 64 25.62 -2.06 -15.70
CA VAL A 64 25.48 -3.53 -15.75
C VAL A 64 25.85 -4.03 -17.14
N LYS A 65 26.90 -4.83 -17.24
CA LYS A 65 27.42 -5.38 -18.52
C LYS A 65 27.26 -6.89 -18.58
N THR A 66 27.43 -7.57 -17.44
CA THR A 66 27.39 -9.03 -17.30
C THR A 66 26.55 -9.41 -16.07
N GLU A 67 26.23 -10.69 -15.93
CA GLU A 67 25.54 -11.24 -14.77
C GLU A 67 26.36 -11.16 -13.48
N ASP A 68 27.71 -11.04 -13.60
CA ASP A 68 28.63 -10.91 -12.46
C ASP A 68 28.71 -9.49 -11.88
N ASP A 69 28.17 -8.49 -12.57
CA ASP A 69 28.13 -7.11 -12.08
C ASP A 69 27.15 -6.96 -10.90
N LEU A 70 27.33 -5.90 -10.10
CA LEU A 70 26.41 -5.58 -9.03
C LEU A 70 24.99 -5.39 -9.59
N PRO A 71 24.01 -6.22 -9.19
CA PRO A 71 22.65 -6.10 -9.69
C PRO A 71 22.06 -4.72 -9.38
N ALA A 72 21.36 -4.13 -10.34
CA ALA A 72 20.76 -2.80 -10.18
C ALA A 72 19.75 -2.74 -9.02
N GLY A 73 19.03 -3.84 -8.75
CA GLY A 73 18.14 -3.95 -7.58
C GLY A 73 18.89 -3.90 -6.26
N THR A 74 20.08 -4.50 -6.17
CA THR A 74 20.95 -4.43 -5.00
C THR A 74 21.46 -3.01 -4.78
N ALA A 75 21.89 -2.31 -5.83
CA ALA A 75 22.30 -0.91 -5.75
C ALA A 75 21.14 0.00 -5.30
N ALA A 76 19.94 -0.23 -5.79
CA ALA A 76 18.74 0.48 -5.36
C ALA A 76 18.43 0.25 -3.88
N LYS A 77 18.47 -1.00 -3.39
CA LYS A 77 18.25 -1.32 -1.97
C LYS A 77 19.29 -0.63 -1.06
N ALA A 78 20.55 -0.56 -1.47
CA ALA A 78 21.58 0.16 -0.72
C ALA A 78 21.28 1.68 -0.63
N LEU A 79 20.81 2.29 -1.73
CA LEU A 79 20.36 3.68 -1.74
C LEU A 79 19.18 3.88 -0.78
N PHE A 80 18.17 2.99 -0.82
CA PHE A 80 16.98 3.07 0.03
C PHE A 80 17.35 2.97 1.51
N ALA A 81 18.27 2.07 1.88
CA ALA A 81 18.78 1.95 3.23
C ALA A 81 19.44 3.26 3.72
N ALA A 82 20.30 3.84 2.91
CA ALA A 82 20.97 5.11 3.24
C ALA A 82 19.97 6.28 3.41
N ILE A 83 18.90 6.33 2.63
CA ILE A 83 17.85 7.35 2.74
C ILE A 83 17.00 7.13 4.01
N LYS A 84 16.70 5.86 4.34
CA LYS A 84 16.00 5.48 5.58
C LYS A 84 16.79 5.89 6.83
N GLU A 85 18.10 5.66 6.85
CA GLU A 85 19.00 6.08 7.95
C GLU A 85 18.97 7.59 8.18
N LYS A 86 18.79 8.39 7.13
CA LYS A 86 18.62 9.86 7.22
C LYS A 86 17.24 10.27 7.77
N GLY A 87 16.30 9.33 7.93
CA GLY A 87 14.95 9.59 8.43
C GLY A 87 14.03 10.34 7.48
N TRP A 88 14.35 10.36 6.17
CA TRP A 88 13.52 11.04 5.19
C TRP A 88 12.26 10.27 4.86
N HIS A 89 12.38 9.03 4.46
CA HIS A 89 11.30 8.09 4.13
C HIS A 89 11.85 6.67 4.03
N GLU A 90 10.95 5.70 3.92
CA GLU A 90 11.30 4.31 3.67
C GLU A 90 10.82 3.92 2.27
N VAL A 91 11.65 3.15 1.56
CA VAL A 91 11.31 2.52 0.27
C VAL A 91 11.72 1.06 0.32
N ASN A 92 10.87 0.18 -0.16
CA ASN A 92 11.16 -1.24 -0.33
C ASN A 92 10.94 -1.64 -1.78
N LEU A 93 11.86 -2.43 -2.32
CA LEU A 93 11.70 -3.15 -3.58
C LEU A 93 11.12 -4.52 -3.26
N LEU A 94 9.91 -4.79 -3.72
CA LEU A 94 9.20 -6.02 -3.43
C LEU A 94 8.83 -6.75 -4.73
N ASP A 95 8.80 -8.08 -4.65
CA ASP A 95 8.41 -8.94 -5.74
C ASP A 95 6.90 -8.88 -6.02
N ALA A 96 6.52 -8.95 -7.29
CA ALA A 96 5.13 -9.08 -7.72
C ALA A 96 4.88 -10.36 -8.52
N THR A 97 5.92 -11.17 -8.78
CA THR A 97 5.80 -12.42 -9.55
C THR A 97 5.29 -13.59 -8.70
N GLY A 98 5.61 -13.57 -7.40
CA GLY A 98 5.39 -14.68 -6.47
C GLY A 98 6.60 -15.63 -6.39
N GLU A 99 7.68 -15.33 -7.13
CA GLU A 99 8.92 -16.11 -7.18
C GLU A 99 10.13 -15.18 -6.96
N PRO A 100 10.29 -14.59 -5.75
CA PRO A 100 11.36 -13.65 -5.48
C PRO A 100 12.73 -14.34 -5.51
N TYR A 101 13.72 -13.71 -6.14
CA TYR A 101 15.11 -14.17 -6.12
C TYR A 101 15.74 -14.01 -4.72
N ASN A 102 15.24 -13.07 -3.94
CA ASN A 102 15.61 -12.86 -2.55
C ASN A 102 14.30 -12.82 -1.73
N ASP A 103 14.18 -13.73 -0.77
CA ASP A 103 12.99 -13.87 0.08
C ASP A 103 12.66 -12.59 0.86
N GLU A 104 13.65 -11.73 1.14
CA GLU A 104 13.44 -10.41 1.74
C GLU A 104 12.56 -9.47 0.87
N ASN A 105 12.44 -9.75 -0.42
CA ASN A 105 11.60 -8.98 -1.32
C ASN A 105 10.15 -9.48 -1.36
N THR A 106 9.82 -10.50 -0.57
CA THR A 106 8.44 -11.00 -0.47
C THR A 106 7.54 -9.98 0.23
N PRO A 107 6.40 -9.58 -0.36
CA PRO A 107 5.39 -8.77 0.32
C PRO A 107 4.84 -9.53 1.53
N THR A 108 4.97 -8.97 2.74
CA THR A 108 4.55 -9.64 3.98
C THR A 108 3.46 -8.87 4.74
N ASP A 109 3.42 -7.56 4.63
CA ASP A 109 2.37 -6.80 5.29
C ASP A 109 1.11 -6.70 4.41
N SER A 110 -0.05 -6.46 5.06
CA SER A 110 -1.36 -6.46 4.39
C SER A 110 -1.48 -5.39 3.32
N PHE A 111 -0.83 -4.23 3.49
CA PHE A 111 -0.84 -3.17 2.49
C PHE A 111 -0.07 -3.61 1.24
N ASP A 112 1.13 -4.15 1.39
CA ASP A 112 1.99 -4.55 0.27
C ASP A 112 1.38 -5.72 -0.52
N VAL A 113 0.78 -6.70 0.17
CA VAL A 113 0.06 -7.81 -0.47
C VAL A 113 -1.12 -7.31 -1.30
N GLU A 114 -1.96 -6.43 -0.77
CA GLU A 114 -3.11 -5.87 -1.49
C GLU A 114 -2.66 -4.91 -2.61
N ALA A 115 -1.56 -4.18 -2.40
CA ALA A 115 -0.99 -3.31 -3.42
C ALA A 115 -0.51 -4.11 -4.64
N VAL A 116 0.23 -5.21 -4.43
CA VAL A 116 0.63 -6.12 -5.54
C VAL A 116 -0.58 -6.57 -6.33
N LYS A 117 -1.63 -7.04 -5.65
CA LYS A 117 -2.86 -7.49 -6.30
C LYS A 117 -3.53 -6.38 -7.11
N SER A 118 -3.64 -5.17 -6.55
CA SER A 118 -4.26 -4.02 -7.22
C SER A 118 -3.46 -3.56 -8.43
N LEU A 119 -2.12 -3.51 -8.31
CA LEU A 119 -1.22 -3.09 -9.38
C LEU A 119 -1.18 -4.13 -10.51
N LYS A 120 -1.20 -5.44 -10.21
CA LYS A 120 -1.39 -6.51 -11.22
C LYS A 120 -2.77 -6.43 -11.87
N GLY A 121 -3.77 -5.90 -11.19
CA GLY A 121 -5.10 -5.60 -11.74
C GLY A 121 -5.17 -4.36 -12.62
N GLY A 122 -4.05 -3.65 -12.85
CA GLY A 122 -3.96 -2.48 -13.74
C GLY A 122 -3.99 -1.13 -13.03
N ALA A 123 -4.00 -1.09 -11.70
CA ALA A 123 -3.78 0.16 -10.97
C ALA A 123 -2.35 0.67 -11.23
N THR A 124 -2.18 1.98 -11.32
CA THR A 124 -0.86 2.61 -11.51
C THR A 124 -0.29 3.19 -10.22
N PHE A 125 -1.12 3.31 -9.21
CA PHE A 125 -0.78 3.87 -7.90
C PHE A 125 -1.79 3.38 -6.86
N VAL A 126 -1.28 2.94 -5.71
CA VAL A 126 -2.10 2.54 -4.54
C VAL A 126 -1.59 3.31 -3.34
N ASP A 127 -2.46 3.88 -2.53
CA ASP A 127 -2.03 4.55 -1.31
C ASP A 127 -3.00 4.40 -0.13
N SER A 128 -2.48 4.64 1.07
CA SER A 128 -3.24 4.68 2.32
C SER A 128 -2.52 5.55 3.35
N VAL A 129 -3.28 6.27 4.16
CA VAL A 129 -2.75 7.02 5.30
C VAL A 129 -2.76 6.14 6.52
N ILE A 130 -1.60 6.01 7.17
CA ILE A 130 -1.45 5.27 8.44
C ILE A 130 -0.97 6.18 9.56
N VAL A 131 -1.18 5.75 10.80
CA VAL A 131 -0.61 6.36 11.99
C VAL A 131 0.36 5.36 12.63
N ARG A 132 1.61 5.78 12.84
CA ARG A 132 2.65 5.02 13.53
C ARG A 132 3.30 5.93 14.56
N ASP A 133 3.29 5.56 15.83
CA ASP A 133 3.84 6.34 16.94
C ASP A 133 3.30 7.78 17.00
N GLY A 134 2.00 7.95 16.80
CA GLY A 134 1.31 9.25 16.82
C GLY A 134 1.60 10.16 15.61
N LYS A 135 2.40 9.70 14.64
CA LYS A 135 2.73 10.44 13.41
C LYS A 135 2.00 9.85 12.21
N LYS A 136 1.58 10.72 11.30
CA LYS A 136 0.91 10.31 10.06
C LYS A 136 1.92 10.05 8.97
N TYR A 137 1.72 8.96 8.23
CA TYR A 137 2.51 8.55 7.07
C TYR A 137 1.59 8.22 5.91
N LEU A 138 2.05 8.51 4.70
CA LEU A 138 1.48 7.97 3.49
C LEU A 138 2.22 6.67 3.15
N ARG A 139 1.50 5.54 3.16
CA ARG A 139 1.93 4.32 2.47
C ARG A 139 1.52 4.47 1.01
N ALA A 140 2.41 4.16 0.08
CA ALA A 140 2.09 4.17 -1.34
C ALA A 140 2.86 3.07 -2.06
N ALA A 141 2.30 2.57 -3.15
CA ALA A 141 2.97 1.58 -3.99
C ALA A 141 2.78 1.89 -5.48
N THR A 142 3.83 1.62 -6.26
CA THR A 142 3.87 1.80 -7.71
C THR A 142 4.42 0.57 -8.41
N PRO A 143 3.97 0.24 -9.64
CA PRO A 143 4.41 -0.95 -10.35
C PRO A 143 5.80 -0.78 -10.98
N ILE A 144 6.55 -1.85 -11.05
CA ILE A 144 7.80 -1.95 -11.81
C ILE A 144 7.60 -3.00 -12.92
N PRO A 145 7.40 -2.59 -14.18
CA PRO A 145 7.38 -3.52 -15.31
C PRO A 145 8.79 -3.80 -15.83
N VAL A 146 8.93 -4.79 -16.69
CA VAL A 146 10.14 -4.97 -17.50
C VAL A 146 10.24 -3.83 -18.50
N VAL A 147 11.32 -3.04 -18.44
CA VAL A 147 11.55 -1.88 -19.32
C VAL A 147 12.78 -2.04 -20.22
N LEU A 148 13.65 -3.01 -19.94
CA LEU A 148 14.86 -3.32 -20.69
C LEU A 148 15.00 -4.85 -20.81
N GLU A 149 15.52 -5.35 -21.96
CA GLU A 149 15.88 -6.76 -22.10
C GLU A 149 16.90 -7.21 -21.05
N LYS A 150 17.78 -6.33 -20.61
CA LYS A 150 18.73 -6.60 -19.51
C LYS A 150 18.08 -6.98 -18.19
N CYS A 151 16.84 -6.60 -17.96
CA CYS A 151 16.11 -7.05 -16.75
C CYS A 151 15.91 -8.56 -16.73
N THR A 152 15.79 -9.18 -17.91
CA THR A 152 15.60 -10.63 -18.07
C THR A 152 16.90 -11.42 -18.12
N MET A 153 18.06 -10.75 -18.18
CA MET A 153 19.38 -11.38 -18.19
C MET A 153 19.66 -12.10 -16.87
N CYS A 154 19.37 -11.45 -15.75
CA CYS A 154 19.58 -12.00 -14.39
C CYS A 154 18.32 -12.66 -13.82
N HIS A 155 17.14 -12.44 -14.43
CA HIS A 155 15.85 -12.91 -13.94
C HIS A 155 15.08 -13.63 -15.06
N GLU A 156 15.33 -14.91 -15.22
CA GLU A 156 14.68 -15.70 -16.28
C GLU A 156 13.15 -15.73 -16.19
N ASN A 157 12.61 -15.73 -14.96
CA ASN A 157 11.17 -15.70 -14.72
C ASN A 157 10.49 -14.43 -15.28
N TYR A 158 11.24 -13.33 -15.47
CA TYR A 158 10.69 -12.11 -16.07
C TYR A 158 10.46 -12.21 -17.60
N LYS A 159 11.03 -13.23 -18.26
CA LYS A 159 10.80 -13.49 -19.70
C LYS A 159 9.35 -13.84 -20.01
N SER A 160 8.62 -14.36 -19.03
CA SER A 160 7.21 -14.72 -19.18
C SER A 160 6.24 -13.56 -18.85
N ALA A 161 6.74 -12.44 -18.34
CA ALA A 161 5.92 -11.28 -18.01
C ALA A 161 5.37 -10.63 -19.29
N LYS A 162 4.09 -10.28 -19.27
CA LYS A 162 3.45 -9.54 -20.37
C LYS A 162 3.95 -8.10 -20.37
N GLU A 163 3.86 -7.44 -21.52
CA GLU A 163 4.17 -6.02 -21.64
C GLU A 163 3.35 -5.19 -20.62
N GLY A 164 4.04 -4.39 -19.80
CA GLY A 164 3.44 -3.58 -18.75
C GLY A 164 3.03 -4.34 -17.49
N GLU A 165 3.16 -5.67 -17.45
CA GLU A 165 2.86 -6.43 -16.24
C GLU A 165 3.90 -6.15 -15.17
N PRO A 166 3.47 -5.85 -13.91
CA PRO A 166 4.38 -5.63 -12.81
C PRO A 166 5.15 -6.92 -12.45
N ILE A 167 6.48 -6.88 -12.51
CA ILE A 167 7.38 -7.90 -11.97
C ILE A 167 7.78 -7.60 -10.53
N GLY A 168 7.63 -6.35 -10.11
CA GLY A 168 7.86 -5.85 -8.76
C GLY A 168 7.08 -4.61 -8.47
N ILE A 169 7.22 -4.12 -7.25
CA ILE A 169 6.68 -2.84 -6.80
C ILE A 169 7.73 -2.05 -6.03
N LEU A 170 7.65 -0.71 -6.08
CA LEU A 170 8.25 0.14 -5.06
C LEU A 170 7.19 0.48 -4.02
N SER A 171 7.43 0.11 -2.77
CA SER A 171 6.57 0.39 -1.62
C SER A 171 7.18 1.48 -0.75
N TYR A 172 6.46 2.57 -0.56
CA TYR A 172 6.88 3.79 0.13
C TYR A 172 6.20 3.93 1.48
N THR A 173 6.93 4.50 2.46
CA THR A 173 6.37 5.05 3.71
C THR A 173 6.95 6.45 3.92
N VAL A 174 6.16 7.48 3.65
CA VAL A 174 6.59 8.89 3.64
C VAL A 174 5.88 9.67 4.74
N PRO A 175 6.61 10.41 5.62
CA PRO A 175 5.98 11.25 6.63
C PRO A 175 5.10 12.34 6.00
N ILE A 176 3.86 12.50 6.50
CA ILE A 176 2.97 13.60 6.12
C ILE A 176 3.31 14.80 7.02
N LYS A 177 3.73 15.90 6.39
CA LYS A 177 4.11 17.16 7.07
C LYS A 177 3.20 18.32 6.69
#